data_845a85d08a6414655359b006a92a43bc
#
_entry.id   845a85d08a6414655359b006a92a43bc
#
_cell.length_a   1.000
_cell.length_b   1.000
_cell.length_c   1.000
_cell.angle_alpha   90.00
_cell.angle_beta   90.00
_cell.angle_gamma   90.00
#
_symmetry.space_group_name_H-M   'P 1'
#
loop_
_entity.id
_entity.type
_entity.pdbx_description
1 polymer ?
#
loop_
_entity_poly.entity_id
_entity_poly.type
_entity_poly.pdbx_seq_one_letter_code
_entity_poly.pdbx_strand_id
1 'polypeptide(L)'
;SATVKPLDRVAEFLGEKKEVRILDEGHNRPMDVKMITPDVALDAVMTQEGWAQIHEKLIELMKSARTTLIFVNNRRLCERLARQLSDLIGQDLVGAHHGSLAHDRRRNAEQALKAGTLKVMVATSSLELGIDIGSVDLVVQIASPRSIHGFLQRIGRAEHHKDGVSRAVLVPLTRD
;
A
#
# COMPACT_ATOMS: atom_id res chain seq x y z
N SER A 1 -9.65 -0.52 -16.47
CA SER A 1 -8.62 -0.43 -15.43
C SER A 1 -8.13 1.00 -15.29
N ALA A 2 -8.05 1.53 -14.10
CA ALA A 2 -7.64 2.92 -13.83
C ALA A 2 -6.17 3.23 -14.20
N THR A 3 -5.36 2.23 -14.49
CA THR A 3 -3.91 2.37 -14.67
C THR A 3 -3.39 1.80 -15.98
N VAL A 4 -4.27 1.33 -16.87
CA VAL A 4 -3.86 0.76 -18.16
C VAL A 4 -3.58 1.88 -19.16
N LYS A 5 -2.35 1.94 -19.66
CA LYS A 5 -1.93 2.86 -20.74
C LYS A 5 -0.90 2.16 -21.65
N PRO A 6 -0.88 2.44 -22.96
CA PRO A 6 -1.85 3.26 -23.70
C PRO A 6 -3.18 2.53 -23.93
N LEU A 7 -4.28 3.26 -23.88
CA LEU A 7 -5.64 2.73 -24.00
C LEU A 7 -5.89 2.12 -25.39
N ASP A 8 -5.31 2.72 -26.44
CA ASP A 8 -5.45 2.29 -27.83
C ASP A 8 -5.00 0.84 -28.00
N ARG A 9 -3.87 0.44 -27.44
CA ARG A 9 -3.38 -0.95 -27.50
C ARG A 9 -4.32 -1.96 -26.83
N VAL A 10 -4.97 -1.52 -25.75
CA VAL A 10 -5.95 -2.38 -25.07
C VAL A 10 -7.22 -2.49 -25.90
N ALA A 11 -7.65 -1.40 -26.51
CA ALA A 11 -8.78 -1.41 -27.44
C ALA A 11 -8.52 -2.32 -28.65
N GLU A 12 -7.34 -2.25 -29.24
CA GLU A 12 -6.91 -3.16 -30.33
C GLU A 12 -6.95 -4.63 -29.88
N PHE A 13 -6.40 -4.93 -28.69
CA PHE A 13 -6.39 -6.30 -28.16
C PHE A 13 -7.82 -6.83 -27.89
N LEU A 14 -8.70 -6.01 -27.33
CA LEU A 14 -10.09 -6.39 -27.02
C LEU A 14 -10.98 -6.44 -28.25
N GLY A 15 -10.73 -5.58 -29.22
CA GLY A 15 -11.53 -5.46 -30.43
C GLY A 15 -11.19 -6.48 -31.52
N GLU A 16 -10.00 -7.06 -31.48
CA GLU A 16 -9.43 -7.88 -32.55
C GLU A 16 -9.50 -7.15 -33.91
N LYS A 17 -10.64 -7.25 -34.62
CA LYS A 17 -10.94 -6.60 -35.90
C LYS A 17 -12.18 -5.71 -35.86
N LYS A 18 -12.76 -5.52 -34.66
CA LYS A 18 -13.96 -4.69 -34.47
C LYS A 18 -13.57 -3.31 -33.93
N GLU A 19 -14.32 -2.31 -34.33
CA GLU A 19 -14.16 -0.97 -33.78
C GLU A 19 -14.54 -0.95 -32.30
N VAL A 20 -13.63 -0.48 -31.45
CA VAL A 20 -13.83 -0.34 -30.00
C VAL A 20 -13.88 1.13 -29.66
N ARG A 21 -14.96 1.55 -29.03
CA ARG A 21 -15.08 2.91 -28.49
C ARG A 21 -14.42 3.00 -27.14
N ILE A 22 -13.41 3.86 -27.02
CA ILE A 22 -12.75 4.18 -25.76
C ILE A 22 -13.54 5.31 -25.08
N LEU A 23 -13.97 5.08 -23.84
CA LEU A 23 -14.54 6.09 -22.96
C LEU A 23 -13.52 6.35 -21.84
N ASP A 24 -12.83 7.48 -21.92
CA ASP A 24 -11.90 7.95 -20.89
C ASP A 24 -12.46 9.24 -20.29
N GLU A 25 -13.02 9.14 -19.09
CA GLU A 25 -13.61 10.28 -18.38
C GLU A 25 -12.56 11.09 -17.60
N GLY A 26 -11.28 10.73 -17.72
CA GLY A 26 -10.16 11.52 -17.22
C GLY A 26 -10.18 11.77 -15.72
N HIS A 27 -10.60 10.80 -14.91
CA HIS A 27 -10.62 10.92 -13.45
C HIS A 27 -9.17 10.95 -12.90
N ASN A 28 -8.54 12.09 -12.98
CA ASN A 28 -7.28 12.36 -12.30
C ASN A 28 -7.58 12.68 -10.83
N ARG A 29 -7.49 11.67 -9.96
CA ARG A 29 -7.56 11.92 -8.51
C ARG A 29 -6.28 12.60 -8.06
N PRO A 30 -6.35 13.71 -7.32
CA PRO A 30 -5.17 14.33 -6.75
C PRO A 30 -4.51 13.37 -5.75
N MET A 31 -3.19 13.29 -5.80
CA MET A 31 -2.37 12.46 -4.93
C MET A 31 -1.39 13.33 -4.15
N ASP A 32 -1.36 13.17 -2.82
CA ASP A 32 -0.32 13.72 -1.95
C ASP A 32 0.68 12.60 -1.63
N VAL A 33 1.80 12.61 -2.34
CA VAL A 33 2.86 11.60 -2.19
C VAL A 33 4.07 12.26 -1.55
N LYS A 34 4.46 11.76 -0.37
CA LYS A 34 5.65 12.20 0.35
C LYS A 34 6.71 11.09 0.37
N MET A 35 7.97 11.47 0.42
CA MET A 35 9.08 10.56 0.67
C MET A 35 9.65 10.87 2.07
N ILE A 36 9.86 9.82 2.85
CA ILE A 36 10.49 9.92 4.19
C ILE A 36 11.70 9.00 4.19
N THR A 37 12.87 9.56 4.45
CA THR A 37 14.11 8.82 4.62
C THR A 37 14.54 8.83 6.09
N PRO A 38 15.10 7.74 6.61
CA PRO A 38 15.80 7.79 7.90
C PRO A 38 17.08 8.63 7.77
N ASP A 39 17.52 9.23 8.88
CA ASP A 39 18.74 10.04 8.95
C ASP A 39 20.00 9.18 9.07
N VAL A 40 20.02 8.04 8.38
CA VAL A 40 21.16 7.12 8.26
C VAL A 40 21.46 6.84 6.80
N ALA A 41 22.69 6.42 6.51
CA ALA A 41 23.05 6.04 5.15
C ALA A 41 22.15 4.89 4.66
N LEU A 42 21.63 5.03 3.45
CA LEU A 42 20.89 3.95 2.79
C LEU A 42 21.90 3.02 2.12
N ASP A 43 22.16 1.89 2.74
CA ASP A 43 23.02 0.82 2.24
C ASP A 43 22.20 -0.38 1.76
N ALA A 44 22.89 -1.44 1.31
CA ALA A 44 22.23 -2.68 0.88
C ALA A 44 21.38 -3.34 1.98
N VAL A 45 21.70 -3.08 3.26
CA VAL A 45 20.94 -3.57 4.41
C VAL A 45 20.70 -2.42 5.38
N MET A 46 19.44 -2.18 5.69
CA MET A 46 19.04 -1.17 6.68
C MET A 46 19.52 -1.53 8.08
N THR A 47 20.17 -0.59 8.76
CA THR A 47 20.68 -0.74 10.13
C THR A 47 19.56 -0.84 11.16
N GLN A 48 19.89 -1.28 12.38
CA GLN A 48 18.91 -1.28 13.49
C GLN A 48 18.45 0.13 13.84
N GLU A 49 19.35 1.10 13.83
CA GLU A 49 19.04 2.51 14.05
C GLU A 49 18.08 3.05 12.98
N GLY A 50 18.35 2.76 11.70
CA GLY A 50 17.45 3.14 10.61
C GLY A 50 16.06 2.53 10.76
N TRP A 51 15.96 1.27 11.19
CA TRP A 51 14.67 0.65 11.47
C TRP A 51 13.96 1.30 12.65
N ALA A 52 14.67 1.69 13.71
CA ALA A 52 14.07 2.39 14.85
C ALA A 52 13.47 3.74 14.41
N GLN A 53 14.19 4.51 13.61
CA GLN A 53 13.70 5.76 13.04
C GLN A 53 12.49 5.55 12.10
N ILE A 54 12.50 4.49 11.28
CA ILE A 54 11.35 4.14 10.43
C ILE A 54 10.14 3.81 11.27
N HIS A 55 10.27 3.02 12.35
CA HIS A 55 9.16 2.69 13.24
C HIS A 55 8.58 3.95 13.91
N GLU A 56 9.42 4.85 14.40
CA GLU A 56 8.99 6.11 14.99
C GLU A 56 8.19 6.97 13.99
N LYS A 57 8.71 7.12 12.76
CA LYS A 57 8.01 7.83 11.68
C LYS A 57 6.69 7.18 11.30
N LEU A 58 6.65 5.84 11.24
CA LEU A 58 5.40 5.12 10.97
C LEU A 58 4.36 5.36 12.06
N ILE A 59 4.75 5.30 13.34
CA ILE A 59 3.85 5.58 14.47
C ILE A 59 3.31 7.01 14.39
N GLU A 60 4.16 7.99 14.07
CA GLU A 60 3.73 9.38 13.90
C GLU A 60 2.69 9.52 12.77
N LEU A 61 2.97 8.93 11.61
CA LEU A 61 2.03 8.93 10.48
C LEU A 61 0.69 8.28 10.83
N MET A 62 0.71 7.16 11.55
CA MET A 62 -0.48 6.43 11.96
C MET A 62 -1.35 7.20 12.97
N LYS A 63 -0.79 8.15 13.72
CA LYS A 63 -1.58 9.01 14.63
C LYS A 63 -2.59 9.86 13.86
N SER A 64 -2.25 10.29 12.66
CA SER A 64 -3.09 11.15 11.81
C SER A 64 -4.08 10.40 10.92
N ALA A 65 -4.03 9.06 10.92
CA ALA A 65 -4.87 8.19 10.10
C ALA A 65 -5.68 7.23 10.97
N ARG A 66 -6.91 6.93 10.59
CA ARG A 66 -7.71 5.88 11.23
C ARG A 66 -7.20 4.52 10.82
N THR A 67 -6.98 4.36 9.53
CA THR A 67 -6.53 3.10 8.91
C THR A 67 -5.34 3.35 8.01
N THR A 68 -4.26 2.59 8.20
CA THR A 68 -3.03 2.66 7.41
C THR A 68 -2.77 1.32 6.73
N LEU A 69 -2.52 1.35 5.44
CA LEU A 69 -2.11 0.19 4.66
C LEU A 69 -0.63 0.33 4.31
N ILE A 70 0.21 -0.60 4.81
CA ILE A 70 1.65 -0.59 4.58
C ILE A 70 2.00 -1.69 3.59
N PHE A 71 2.47 -1.30 2.41
CA PHE A 71 2.97 -2.24 1.42
C PHE A 71 4.45 -2.51 1.57
N VAL A 72 4.82 -3.78 1.45
CA VAL A 72 6.20 -4.28 1.46
C VAL A 72 6.44 -5.25 0.30
N ASN A 73 7.70 -5.45 -0.07
CA ASN A 73 8.05 -6.21 -1.27
C ASN A 73 8.09 -7.73 -1.09
N ASN A 74 8.14 -8.23 0.14
CA ASN A 74 8.21 -9.67 0.41
C ASN A 74 7.53 -10.06 1.72
N ARG A 75 7.17 -11.36 1.82
CA ARG A 75 6.46 -11.92 2.98
C ARG A 75 7.25 -11.83 4.29
N ARG A 76 8.57 -11.99 4.24
CA ARG A 76 9.40 -11.95 5.47
C ARG A 76 9.37 -10.55 6.09
N LEU A 77 9.46 -9.53 5.27
CA LEU A 77 9.34 -8.14 5.74
C LEU A 77 7.92 -7.85 6.23
N CYS A 78 6.90 -8.40 5.55
CA CYS A 78 5.50 -8.27 5.96
C CYS A 78 5.28 -8.80 7.39
N GLU A 79 5.66 -10.05 7.65
CA GLU A 79 5.52 -10.69 8.95
C GLU A 79 6.36 -9.99 10.03
N ARG A 80 7.61 -9.66 9.72
CA ARG A 80 8.50 -8.97 10.65
C ARG A 80 7.95 -7.62 11.06
N LEU A 81 7.56 -6.80 10.08
CA LEU A 81 7.06 -5.45 10.33
C LEU A 81 5.71 -5.50 11.07
N ALA A 82 4.81 -6.40 10.68
CA ALA A 82 3.54 -6.57 11.37
C ALA A 82 3.75 -6.95 12.84
N ARG A 83 4.67 -7.89 13.13
CA ARG A 83 5.02 -8.26 14.49
C ARG A 83 5.60 -7.08 15.29
N GLN A 84 6.59 -6.37 14.72
CA GLN A 84 7.21 -5.23 15.37
C GLN A 84 6.20 -4.11 15.67
N LEU A 85 5.29 -3.82 14.74
CA LEU A 85 4.22 -2.86 14.98
C LEU A 85 3.20 -3.36 16.02
N SER A 86 2.88 -4.67 16.02
CA SER A 86 2.02 -5.27 17.04
C SER A 86 2.59 -5.12 18.45
N ASP A 87 3.90 -5.30 18.59
CA ASP A 87 4.59 -5.11 19.87
C ASP A 87 4.56 -3.64 20.35
N LEU A 88 4.50 -2.70 19.41
CA LEU A 88 4.50 -1.25 19.71
C LEU A 88 3.11 -0.65 19.96
N ILE A 89 2.09 -1.09 19.22
CA ILE A 89 0.75 -0.46 19.28
C ILE A 89 -0.36 -1.40 19.70
N GLY A 90 -0.09 -2.68 19.87
CA GLY A 90 -1.05 -3.71 20.27
C GLY A 90 -1.37 -4.72 19.15
N GLN A 91 -1.50 -5.98 19.55
CA GLN A 91 -1.68 -7.09 18.61
C GLN A 91 -3.01 -7.04 17.85
N ASP A 92 -4.07 -6.56 18.51
CA ASP A 92 -5.40 -6.50 17.92
C ASP A 92 -5.55 -5.36 16.89
N LEU A 93 -4.58 -4.45 16.81
CA LEU A 93 -4.61 -3.30 15.92
C LEU A 93 -3.83 -3.50 14.62
N VAL A 94 -3.05 -4.58 14.52
CA VAL A 94 -2.15 -4.83 13.39
C VAL A 94 -2.46 -6.16 12.72
N GLY A 95 -2.66 -6.13 11.41
CA GLY A 95 -2.83 -7.31 10.57
C GLY A 95 -1.68 -7.50 9.59
N ALA A 96 -1.47 -8.74 9.15
CA ALA A 96 -0.59 -9.07 8.04
C ALA A 96 -1.39 -9.71 6.90
N HIS A 97 -1.02 -9.41 5.65
CA HIS A 97 -1.68 -9.97 4.47
C HIS A 97 -0.70 -10.30 3.35
N HIS A 98 -0.54 -11.58 3.04
CA HIS A 98 0.29 -12.05 1.92
C HIS A 98 -0.19 -13.41 1.40
N GLY A 99 0.20 -13.76 0.18
CA GLY A 99 -0.29 -14.95 -0.52
C GLY A 99 -0.01 -16.30 0.16
N SER A 100 0.96 -16.36 1.12
CA SER A 100 1.28 -17.60 1.85
C SER A 100 0.45 -17.81 3.13
N LEU A 101 -0.39 -16.84 3.51
CA LEU A 101 -1.33 -17.02 4.62
C LEU A 101 -2.46 -17.96 4.23
N ALA A 102 -2.97 -18.75 5.19
CA ALA A 102 -4.18 -19.53 5.02
C ALA A 102 -5.36 -18.62 4.63
N HIS A 103 -6.26 -19.14 3.79
CA HIS A 103 -7.39 -18.40 3.25
C HIS A 103 -8.23 -17.72 4.34
N ASP A 104 -8.54 -18.46 5.41
CA ASP A 104 -9.35 -17.93 6.52
C ASP A 104 -8.67 -16.78 7.25
N ARG A 105 -7.35 -16.87 7.46
CA ARG A 105 -6.59 -15.78 8.07
C ARG A 105 -6.60 -14.52 7.20
N ARG A 106 -6.46 -14.66 5.88
CA ARG A 106 -6.55 -13.53 4.95
C ARG A 106 -7.92 -12.89 5.02
N ARG A 107 -8.98 -13.71 4.91
CA ARG A 107 -10.37 -13.23 4.95
C ARG A 107 -10.70 -12.51 6.27
N ASN A 108 -10.25 -13.06 7.40
CA ASN A 108 -10.46 -12.42 8.71
C ASN A 108 -9.74 -11.06 8.78
N ALA A 109 -8.50 -10.98 8.29
CA ALA A 109 -7.76 -9.72 8.24
C ALA A 109 -8.42 -8.68 7.32
N GLU A 110 -8.91 -9.11 6.15
CA GLU A 110 -9.67 -8.26 5.22
C GLU A 110 -10.96 -7.73 5.87
N GLN A 111 -11.71 -8.59 6.54
CA GLN A 111 -12.93 -8.20 7.24
C GLN A 111 -12.64 -7.24 8.40
N ALA A 112 -11.60 -7.49 9.18
CA ALA A 112 -11.19 -6.62 10.28
C ALA A 112 -10.73 -5.24 9.77
N LEU A 113 -10.02 -5.20 8.64
CA LEU A 113 -9.65 -3.95 7.99
C LEU A 113 -10.90 -3.18 7.51
N LYS A 114 -11.81 -3.87 6.83
CA LYS A 114 -13.07 -3.30 6.33
C LYS A 114 -13.98 -2.79 7.46
N ALA A 115 -14.02 -3.50 8.58
CA ALA A 115 -14.77 -3.10 9.78
C ALA A 115 -14.10 -1.93 10.54
N GLY A 116 -12.87 -1.53 10.17
CA GLY A 116 -12.12 -0.48 10.86
C GLY A 116 -11.61 -0.88 12.26
N THR A 117 -11.59 -2.19 12.57
CA THR A 117 -11.04 -2.70 13.84
C THR A 117 -9.52 -2.78 13.81
N LEU A 118 -8.92 -2.95 12.62
CA LEU A 118 -7.47 -2.82 12.44
C LEU A 118 -7.09 -1.37 12.17
N LYS A 119 -6.07 -0.90 12.88
CA LYS A 119 -5.43 0.39 12.62
C LYS A 119 -4.40 0.31 11.51
N VAL A 120 -3.73 -0.84 11.40
CA VAL A 120 -2.65 -1.08 10.44
C VAL A 120 -2.81 -2.44 9.79
N MET A 121 -2.65 -2.48 8.48
CA MET A 121 -2.47 -3.70 7.71
C MET A 121 -1.13 -3.65 6.98
N VAL A 122 -0.24 -4.60 7.26
CA VAL A 122 0.99 -4.78 6.48
C VAL A 122 0.74 -5.81 5.40
N ALA A 123 0.97 -5.47 4.13
CA ALA A 123 0.64 -6.32 3.01
C ALA A 123 1.74 -6.39 1.95
N THR A 124 1.77 -7.49 1.22
CA THR A 124 2.48 -7.58 -0.07
C THR A 124 1.53 -7.17 -1.20
N SER A 125 1.90 -7.42 -2.47
CA SER A 125 1.03 -7.17 -3.64
C SER A 125 -0.34 -7.88 -3.58
N SER A 126 -0.59 -8.72 -2.59
CA SER A 126 -1.86 -9.45 -2.42
C SER A 126 -3.07 -8.54 -2.17
N LEU A 127 -2.87 -7.29 -1.72
CA LEU A 127 -3.92 -6.27 -1.56
C LEU A 127 -3.85 -5.16 -2.62
N GLU A 128 -3.04 -5.35 -3.66
CA GLU A 128 -2.86 -4.37 -4.74
C GLU A 128 -4.09 -4.28 -5.65
N LEU A 129 -4.76 -5.41 -5.89
CA LEU A 129 -5.86 -5.52 -6.86
C LEU A 129 -7.11 -6.22 -6.31
N GLY A 130 -8.27 -5.73 -6.73
CA GLY A 130 -9.51 -6.49 -6.78
C GLY A 130 -10.23 -6.80 -5.47
N ILE A 131 -9.75 -6.33 -4.32
CA ILE A 131 -10.37 -6.61 -3.02
C ILE A 131 -10.98 -5.33 -2.46
N ASP A 132 -12.24 -5.41 -2.05
CA ASP A 132 -12.91 -4.36 -1.30
C ASP A 132 -12.49 -4.44 0.17
N ILE A 133 -11.52 -3.62 0.54
CA ILE A 133 -10.94 -3.55 1.89
C ILE A 133 -11.49 -2.40 2.75
N GLY A 134 -12.51 -1.68 2.24
CA GLY A 134 -13.05 -0.52 2.91
C GLY A 134 -12.16 0.72 2.78
N SER A 135 -12.41 1.73 3.62
CA SER A 135 -11.68 2.99 3.51
C SER A 135 -10.31 2.92 4.18
N VAL A 136 -9.28 3.30 3.43
CA VAL A 136 -7.90 3.43 3.89
C VAL A 136 -7.51 4.90 3.84
N ASP A 137 -7.07 5.48 4.95
CA ASP A 137 -6.74 6.90 5.02
C ASP A 137 -5.31 7.21 4.56
N LEU A 138 -4.41 6.24 4.72
CA LEU A 138 -2.99 6.40 4.38
C LEU A 138 -2.42 5.12 3.78
N VAL A 139 -1.71 5.25 2.69
CA VAL A 139 -0.88 4.18 2.12
C VAL A 139 0.59 4.49 2.39
N VAL A 140 1.32 3.50 2.90
CA VAL A 140 2.78 3.58 3.05
C VAL A 140 3.43 2.50 2.21
N GLN A 141 4.41 2.86 1.40
CA GLN A 141 5.24 1.92 0.67
C GLN A 141 6.62 1.85 1.34
N ILE A 142 6.96 0.69 1.90
CA ILE A 142 8.30 0.40 2.44
C ILE A 142 9.12 -0.30 1.36
N ALA A 143 10.33 0.19 1.12
CA ALA A 143 11.23 -0.12 0.02
C ALA A 143 10.68 0.34 -1.35
N SER A 144 11.57 0.41 -2.33
CA SER A 144 11.24 0.86 -3.69
C SER A 144 10.17 -0.04 -4.33
N PRO A 145 9.10 0.51 -4.89
CA PRO A 145 8.10 -0.27 -5.59
C PRO A 145 8.75 -0.86 -6.86
N ARG A 146 8.36 -2.09 -7.22
CA ARG A 146 8.90 -2.78 -8.41
C ARG A 146 8.53 -2.09 -9.73
N SER A 147 7.46 -1.29 -9.72
CA SER A 147 7.02 -0.52 -10.87
C SER A 147 6.19 0.69 -10.43
N ILE A 148 6.23 1.75 -11.23
CA ILE A 148 5.39 2.94 -11.03
C ILE A 148 3.90 2.55 -11.11
N HIS A 149 3.54 1.67 -12.04
CA HIS A 149 2.18 1.17 -12.19
C HIS A 149 1.66 0.50 -10.90
N GLY A 150 2.41 -0.44 -10.33
CA GLY A 150 2.06 -1.07 -9.06
C GLY A 150 1.99 -0.06 -7.92
N PHE A 151 2.87 0.93 -7.89
CA PHE A 151 2.81 1.99 -6.88
C PHE A 151 1.53 2.83 -6.99
N LEU A 152 1.15 3.24 -8.19
CA LEU A 152 -0.10 3.96 -8.42
C LEU A 152 -1.33 3.14 -8.02
N GLN A 153 -1.34 1.83 -8.28
CA GLN A 153 -2.42 0.94 -7.84
C GLN A 153 -2.50 0.85 -6.32
N ARG A 154 -1.35 0.83 -5.62
CA ARG A 154 -1.28 0.87 -4.15
C ARG A 154 -1.80 2.20 -3.59
N ILE A 155 -1.38 3.33 -4.16
CA ILE A 155 -1.88 4.66 -3.78
C ILE A 155 -3.40 4.73 -3.96
N GLY A 156 -3.94 4.15 -5.05
CA GLY A 156 -5.37 4.06 -5.31
C GLY A 156 -6.17 3.29 -4.24
N ARG A 157 -5.52 2.64 -3.27
CA ARG A 157 -6.19 2.07 -2.10
C ARG A 157 -6.51 3.12 -1.03
N ALA A 158 -5.85 4.27 -1.04
CA ALA A 158 -6.18 5.40 -0.17
C ALA A 158 -7.37 6.20 -0.73
N GLU A 159 -8.58 5.62 -0.68
CA GLU A 159 -9.72 6.12 -1.46
C GLU A 159 -10.63 7.12 -0.74
N HIS A 160 -10.55 7.29 0.57
CA HIS A 160 -11.61 7.96 1.31
C HIS A 160 -11.15 9.07 2.26
N HIS A 161 -10.33 10.00 1.79
CA HIS A 161 -10.27 11.29 2.47
C HIS A 161 -11.47 12.14 2.03
N LYS A 162 -12.07 12.88 3.00
CA LYS A 162 -13.18 13.81 2.74
C LYS A 162 -12.85 14.82 1.63
N ASP A 163 -11.56 15.09 1.40
CA ASP A 163 -11.05 16.04 0.40
C ASP A 163 -10.76 15.38 -0.97
N GLY A 164 -11.01 14.09 -1.14
CA GLY A 164 -10.79 13.37 -2.40
C GLY A 164 -9.32 13.20 -2.78
N VAL A 165 -8.37 13.46 -1.87
CA VAL A 165 -6.92 13.32 -2.10
C VAL A 165 -6.41 12.00 -1.56
N SER A 166 -5.78 11.17 -2.42
CA SER A 166 -5.11 9.94 -2.00
C SER A 166 -3.76 10.26 -1.35
N ARG A 167 -3.60 9.92 -0.07
CA ARG A 167 -2.37 10.19 0.71
C ARG A 167 -1.46 8.97 0.71
N ALA A 168 -0.21 9.17 0.30
CA ALA A 168 0.79 8.11 0.30
C ALA A 168 2.16 8.58 0.79
N VAL A 169 2.90 7.65 1.40
CA VAL A 169 4.27 7.87 1.84
C VAL A 169 5.16 6.76 1.30
N LEU A 170 6.27 7.13 0.70
CA LEU A 170 7.33 6.21 0.28
C LEU A 170 8.49 6.27 1.28
N VAL A 171 8.90 5.11 1.79
CA VAL A 171 10.05 4.95 2.69
C VAL A 171 11.08 4.05 2.00
N PRO A 172 12.10 4.61 1.33
CA PRO A 172 13.16 3.82 0.73
C PRO A 172 13.99 3.11 1.81
N LEU A 173 14.45 1.90 1.52
CA LEU A 173 15.36 1.14 2.40
C LEU A 173 16.78 1.08 1.86
N THR A 174 16.94 1.31 0.56
CA THR A 174 18.20 1.25 -0.18
C THR A 174 18.28 2.45 -1.12
N ARG A 175 19.45 2.70 -1.70
CA ARG A 175 19.65 3.80 -2.68
C ARG A 175 19.04 3.53 -4.06
N ASP A 176 18.64 2.28 -4.32
CA ASP A 176 18.11 1.83 -5.63
C ASP A 176 16.62 2.14 -5.79
#